data_25718ef457da51002890c56ee85dc84c
#
_entry.id   25718ef457da51002890c56ee85dc84c
#
_cell.length_a   1.000
_cell.length_b   1.000
_cell.length_c   1.000
_cell.angle_alpha   90.00
_cell.angle_beta   90.00
_cell.angle_gamma   90.00
#
_symmetry.space_group_name_H-M   'P 1'
#
loop_
_entity.id
_entity.type
_entity.pdbx_description
1 polymer ?
#
loop_
_entity_poly.entity_id
_entity_poly.type
_entity_poly.pdbx_seq_one_letter_code
_entity_poly.pdbx_strand_id
1 'polypeptide(L)'
;QLGQIAKETVIGTVPSPFARQTLAFTDISLNQSVEKTESASITDNRLQQSSMITSAEYSGELSAEAQYGAYDDLMAAAAFNAWATNVLTFGGTTRQTFSVLLGYTDIANYHTFSGLHVNTFGIDIPEAGLIGLTFGFMGTKRTTAAVAPVGTITPASANPRMSNISVGDLLVDGVSVKGTACI
;
A
#
# COMPACT_ATOMS: atom_id res chain seq x y z
N GLN A 1 -7.16 0.85 14.72
CA GLN A 1 -6.07 1.16 13.79
C GLN A 1 -6.59 2.08 12.67
N LEU A 2 -5.84 3.11 12.31
CA LEU A 2 -6.16 4.05 11.24
C LEU A 2 -5.16 3.86 10.10
N GLY A 3 -5.66 3.71 8.88
CA GLY A 3 -4.85 3.66 7.66
C GLY A 3 -5.16 4.86 6.77
N GLN A 4 -4.17 5.67 6.43
CA GLN A 4 -4.30 6.82 5.54
C GLN A 4 -3.18 6.84 4.52
N ILE A 5 -3.50 7.22 3.29
CA ILE A 5 -2.56 7.24 2.17
C ILE A 5 -2.50 8.63 1.53
N ALA A 6 -1.34 8.99 1.05
CA ALA A 6 -1.13 10.15 0.19
C ALA A 6 -0.17 9.81 -0.94
N LYS A 7 -0.46 10.29 -2.12
CA LYS A 7 0.44 10.17 -3.28
C LYS A 7 1.61 11.13 -3.12
N GLU A 8 2.82 10.66 -3.37
CA GLU A 8 4.04 11.48 -3.32
C GLU A 8 4.27 12.20 -4.64
N THR A 9 4.75 13.43 -4.55
CA THR A 9 5.25 14.19 -5.71
C THR A 9 6.74 13.98 -5.93
N VAL A 10 7.47 13.69 -4.85
CA VAL A 10 8.89 13.34 -4.86
C VAL A 10 9.05 12.03 -4.12
N ILE A 11 9.69 11.06 -4.75
CA ILE A 11 9.87 9.70 -4.21
C ILE A 11 10.53 9.75 -2.83
N GLY A 12 9.92 9.08 -1.86
CA GLY A 12 10.42 8.96 -0.49
C GLY A 12 10.24 10.22 0.38
N THR A 13 9.56 11.24 -0.15
CA THR A 13 9.28 12.47 0.58
C THR A 13 7.81 12.56 0.91
N VAL A 14 7.51 12.61 2.21
CA VAL A 14 6.12 12.83 2.68
C VAL A 14 5.64 14.19 2.18
N PRO A 15 4.48 14.26 1.50
CA PRO A 15 3.94 15.55 1.02
C PRO A 15 3.77 16.57 2.14
N SER A 16 4.05 17.83 1.85
CA SER A 16 3.81 18.92 2.79
C SER A 16 3.02 20.05 2.08
N PRO A 17 1.78 20.35 2.49
CA PRO A 17 1.02 19.73 3.59
C PRO A 17 0.68 18.26 3.33
N PHE A 18 0.61 17.46 4.39
CA PHE A 18 0.29 16.04 4.28
C PHE A 18 -1.22 15.82 4.08
N ALA A 19 -1.69 16.07 2.85
CA ALA A 19 -3.06 15.78 2.44
C ALA A 19 -3.22 14.24 2.26
N ARG A 20 -4.07 13.63 3.06
CA ARG A 20 -4.23 12.16 3.15
C ARG A 20 -5.67 11.76 2.89
N GLN A 21 -5.85 10.62 2.27
CA GLN A 21 -7.14 9.95 2.16
C GLN A 21 -7.19 8.78 3.15
N THR A 22 -8.28 8.68 3.90
CA THR A 22 -8.53 7.50 4.74
C THR A 22 -8.89 6.31 3.84
N LEU A 23 -8.26 5.16 4.08
CA LEU A 23 -8.56 3.93 3.37
C LEU A 23 -9.53 3.06 4.17
N ALA A 24 -10.49 2.45 3.48
CA ALA A 24 -11.28 1.36 4.01
C ALA A 24 -10.54 0.05 3.70
N PHE A 25 -9.86 -0.53 4.66
CA PHE A 25 -9.07 -1.77 4.51
C PHE A 25 -9.62 -2.88 5.40
N THR A 26 -9.39 -4.11 5.00
CA THR A 26 -9.68 -5.29 5.81
C THR A 26 -8.46 -5.70 6.63
N ASP A 27 -7.27 -5.56 6.06
CA ASP A 27 -6.01 -5.78 6.76
C ASP A 27 -4.89 -4.90 6.18
N ILE A 28 -3.93 -4.55 7.04
CA ILE A 28 -2.72 -3.84 6.65
C ILE A 28 -1.53 -4.27 7.52
N SER A 29 -0.50 -4.80 6.88
CA SER A 29 0.64 -5.46 7.54
C SER A 29 1.99 -4.76 7.31
N LEU A 30 1.99 -3.45 7.01
CA LEU A 30 3.24 -2.70 6.78
C LEU A 30 4.16 -2.76 7.99
N ASN A 31 5.38 -3.24 7.77
CA ASN A 31 6.38 -3.43 8.81
C ASN A 31 7.79 -2.97 8.36
N GLN A 32 8.68 -2.88 9.32
CA GLN A 32 10.11 -2.65 9.13
C GLN A 32 10.88 -3.86 9.63
N SER A 33 11.65 -4.48 8.76
CA SER A 33 12.65 -5.50 9.11
C SER A 33 14.04 -4.86 9.16
N VAL A 34 14.83 -5.19 10.17
CA VAL A 34 16.15 -4.58 10.40
C VAL A 34 17.16 -5.69 10.60
N GLU A 35 18.21 -5.68 9.79
CA GLU A 35 19.37 -6.54 9.98
C GLU A 35 20.45 -5.82 10.78
N LYS A 36 21.06 -6.55 11.70
CA LYS A 36 22.17 -6.05 12.52
C LYS A 36 23.37 -6.95 12.32
N THR A 37 24.53 -6.34 12.18
CA THR A 37 25.80 -7.04 12.09
C THR A 37 26.69 -6.62 13.26
N GLU A 38 27.28 -7.60 13.90
CA GLU A 38 28.27 -7.38 14.96
C GLU A 38 29.64 -7.05 14.36
N SER A 39 30.36 -6.13 14.97
CA SER A 39 31.70 -5.81 14.54
C SER A 39 32.67 -6.95 14.91
N ALA A 40 33.42 -7.43 13.93
CA ALA A 40 34.49 -8.40 14.12
C ALA A 40 35.82 -7.76 14.57
N SER A 41 35.85 -6.46 14.87
CA SER A 41 37.09 -5.78 15.30
C SER A 41 37.53 -6.26 16.68
N ILE A 42 38.81 -6.63 16.77
CA ILE A 42 39.46 -7.00 18.03
C ILE A 42 39.97 -5.70 18.66
N THR A 43 39.51 -5.39 19.85
CA THR A 43 39.97 -4.26 20.65
C THR A 43 40.72 -4.76 21.87
N ASP A 44 41.41 -3.87 22.57
CA ASP A 44 42.23 -4.17 23.77
C ASP A 44 41.41 -4.70 24.96
N ASN A 45 40.10 -4.68 24.89
CA ASN A 45 39.20 -5.22 25.90
C ASN A 45 38.51 -6.50 25.41
N ARG A 46 38.13 -7.37 26.35
CA ARG A 46 37.43 -8.62 26.07
C ARG A 46 35.91 -8.43 25.87
N LEU A 47 35.45 -7.18 25.68
CA LEU A 47 34.03 -6.86 25.48
C LEU A 47 33.69 -6.97 24.00
N GLN A 48 32.58 -7.60 23.73
CA GLN A 48 32.00 -7.64 22.38
C GLN A 48 31.65 -6.22 21.94
N GLN A 49 31.97 -5.89 20.70
CA GLN A 49 31.60 -4.60 20.12
C GLN A 49 30.09 -4.51 19.85
N SER A 50 29.56 -3.30 19.90
CA SER A 50 28.15 -3.08 19.66
C SER A 50 27.75 -3.47 18.24
N SER A 51 26.58 -4.08 18.10
CA SER A 51 25.99 -4.37 16.80
C SER A 51 25.52 -3.08 16.12
N MET A 52 25.72 -2.99 14.81
CA MET A 52 25.24 -1.88 13.97
C MET A 52 24.16 -2.36 13.02
N ILE A 53 23.19 -1.48 12.75
CA ILE A 53 22.18 -1.74 11.72
C ILE A 53 22.84 -1.64 10.35
N THR A 54 22.81 -2.72 9.58
CA THR A 54 23.43 -2.81 8.25
C THR A 54 22.42 -2.68 7.13
N SER A 55 21.17 -3.10 7.39
CA SER A 55 20.09 -3.02 6.42
C SER A 55 18.75 -2.75 7.12
N ALA A 56 17.87 -2.03 6.44
CA ALA A 56 16.49 -1.88 6.87
C ALA A 56 15.58 -2.03 5.64
N GLU A 57 14.64 -2.95 5.72
CA GLU A 57 13.66 -3.21 4.69
C GLU A 57 12.27 -2.81 5.20
N TYR A 58 11.49 -2.20 4.31
CA TYR A 58 10.15 -1.72 4.59
C TYR A 58 9.20 -2.38 3.60
N SER A 59 8.38 -3.29 4.06
CA SER A 59 7.46 -4.04 3.21
C SER A 59 6.18 -4.37 3.93
N GLY A 60 5.19 -4.79 3.19
CA GLY A 60 3.93 -5.25 3.74
C GLY A 60 2.83 -5.24 2.71
N GLU A 61 1.63 -5.54 3.16
CA GLU A 61 0.49 -5.78 2.31
C GLU A 61 -0.72 -4.98 2.83
N LEU A 62 -1.54 -4.52 1.90
CA LEU A 62 -2.83 -3.90 2.14
C LEU A 62 -3.89 -4.76 1.45
N SER A 63 -4.82 -5.28 2.23
CA SER A 63 -6.00 -5.97 1.73
C SER A 63 -7.24 -5.10 1.92
N ALA A 64 -8.08 -5.04 0.91
CA ALA A 64 -9.28 -4.23 0.90
C ALA A 64 -10.40 -4.85 0.06
N GLU A 65 -11.62 -4.45 0.31
CA GLU A 65 -12.76 -4.76 -0.56
C GLU A 65 -12.81 -3.76 -1.72
N ALA A 66 -12.98 -4.24 -2.94
CA ALA A 66 -13.03 -3.38 -4.12
C ALA A 66 -14.17 -2.36 -4.01
N GLN A 67 -13.83 -1.10 -4.23
CA GLN A 67 -14.75 0.02 -4.17
C GLN A 67 -14.44 0.99 -5.30
N TYR A 68 -15.46 1.43 -6.03
CA TYR A 68 -15.29 2.31 -7.16
C TYR A 68 -14.60 3.63 -6.76
N GLY A 69 -13.53 3.99 -7.47
CA GLY A 69 -12.81 5.24 -7.29
C GLY A 69 -11.98 5.37 -5.99
N ALA A 70 -11.90 4.30 -5.18
CA ALA A 70 -11.18 4.35 -3.90
C ALA A 70 -9.70 3.98 -4.02
N TYR A 71 -9.37 3.09 -4.94
CA TYR A 71 -8.03 2.50 -5.09
C TYR A 71 -7.42 2.75 -6.47
N ASP A 72 -7.99 3.68 -7.26
CA ASP A 72 -7.58 3.96 -8.64
C ASP A 72 -6.11 4.36 -8.76
N ASP A 73 -5.60 5.17 -7.82
CA ASP A 73 -4.19 5.54 -7.79
C ASP A 73 -3.27 4.35 -7.49
N LEU A 74 -3.69 3.42 -6.63
CA LEU A 74 -2.92 2.21 -6.34
C LEU A 74 -2.91 1.25 -7.51
N MET A 75 -4.04 1.09 -8.21
CA MET A 75 -4.12 0.29 -9.43
C MET A 75 -3.28 0.90 -10.55
N ALA A 76 -3.32 2.22 -10.71
CA ALA A 76 -2.49 2.95 -11.67
C ALA A 76 -0.99 2.78 -11.39
N ALA A 77 -0.60 2.79 -10.11
CA ALA A 77 0.78 2.53 -9.69
C ALA A 77 1.21 1.10 -9.99
N ALA A 78 0.35 0.12 -9.75
CA ALA A 78 0.61 -1.29 -10.08
C ALA A 78 0.77 -1.53 -11.59
N ALA A 79 0.03 -0.78 -12.41
CA ALA A 79 0.12 -0.83 -13.86
C ALA A 79 1.30 -0.04 -14.44
N PHE A 80 2.01 0.76 -13.63
CA PHE A 80 3.01 1.75 -14.05
C PHE A 80 2.47 2.74 -15.09
N ASN A 81 1.18 3.05 -15.05
CA ASN A 81 0.51 3.88 -16.03
C ASN A 81 -0.52 4.81 -15.36
N ALA A 82 -1.18 5.64 -16.14
CA ALA A 82 -2.30 6.46 -15.72
C ALA A 82 -3.60 5.95 -16.36
N TRP A 83 -4.71 6.20 -15.70
CA TRP A 83 -6.03 5.95 -16.27
C TRP A 83 -6.28 6.84 -17.49
N ALA A 84 -6.73 6.26 -18.58
CA ALA A 84 -7.16 6.95 -19.79
C ALA A 84 -8.62 6.58 -20.08
N THR A 85 -9.55 7.50 -19.84
CA THR A 85 -10.98 7.32 -20.11
C THR A 85 -11.53 5.98 -19.59
N ASN A 86 -11.36 5.71 -18.30
CA ASN A 86 -11.77 4.48 -17.60
C ASN A 86 -11.06 3.18 -18.07
N VAL A 87 -9.96 3.30 -18.80
CA VAL A 87 -9.12 2.17 -19.21
C VAL A 87 -7.78 2.28 -18.53
N LEU A 88 -7.31 1.22 -17.90
CA LEU A 88 -5.98 1.09 -17.34
C LEU A 88 -5.20 0.05 -18.15
N THR A 89 -4.10 0.49 -18.76
CA THR A 89 -3.23 -0.38 -19.54
C THR A 89 -1.97 -0.69 -18.73
N PHE A 90 -1.61 -1.97 -18.64
CA PHE A 90 -0.40 -2.41 -17.96
C PHE A 90 0.85 -2.22 -18.84
N GLY A 91 2.02 -2.10 -18.18
CA GLY A 91 3.30 -2.01 -18.88
C GLY A 91 3.74 -0.59 -19.25
N GLY A 92 3.23 0.42 -18.55
CA GLY A 92 3.71 1.79 -18.66
C GLY A 92 5.07 2.01 -17.99
N THR A 93 5.50 3.28 -17.93
CA THR A 93 6.77 3.70 -17.30
C THR A 93 6.57 4.72 -16.18
N THR A 94 5.33 5.09 -15.91
CA THR A 94 4.99 6.10 -14.89
C THR A 94 5.10 5.50 -13.49
N ARG A 95 6.14 5.86 -12.76
CA ARG A 95 6.31 5.48 -11.36
C ARG A 95 5.47 6.38 -10.47
N GLN A 96 4.73 5.76 -9.58
CA GLN A 96 3.98 6.45 -8.53
C GLN A 96 4.37 5.87 -7.18
N THR A 97 4.60 6.74 -6.20
CA THR A 97 4.92 6.35 -4.83
C THR A 97 3.95 6.98 -3.86
N PHE A 98 3.84 6.36 -2.71
CA PHE A 98 2.88 6.73 -1.68
C PHE A 98 3.55 6.86 -0.31
N SER A 99 3.00 7.75 0.48
CA SER A 99 3.22 7.80 1.92
C SER A 99 1.97 7.25 2.61
N VAL A 100 2.16 6.23 3.47
CA VAL A 100 1.08 5.63 4.25
C VAL A 100 1.30 5.93 5.73
N LEU A 101 0.26 6.44 6.36
CA LEU A 101 0.21 6.65 7.80
C LEU A 101 -0.60 5.52 8.45
N LEU A 102 0.03 4.78 9.35
CA LEU A 102 -0.64 3.87 10.27
C LEU A 102 -0.75 4.53 11.64
N GLY A 103 -1.97 4.72 12.12
CA GLY A 103 -2.24 5.33 13.42
C GLY A 103 -2.82 4.31 14.40
N TYR A 104 -2.19 4.23 15.57
CA TYR A 104 -2.70 3.53 16.76
C TYR A 104 -3.13 4.60 17.75
N THR A 105 -4.38 5.01 17.65
CA THR A 105 -4.91 6.18 18.40
C THR A 105 -5.05 5.92 19.89
N ASP A 106 -5.20 4.68 20.29
CA ASP A 106 -5.30 4.21 21.67
C ASP A 106 -4.00 4.41 22.48
N ILE A 107 -2.85 4.27 21.81
CA ILE A 107 -1.51 4.43 22.39
C ILE A 107 -0.77 5.66 21.88
N ALA A 108 -1.44 6.53 21.13
CA ALA A 108 -0.88 7.73 20.51
C ALA A 108 0.43 7.45 19.74
N ASN A 109 0.44 6.42 18.90
CA ASN A 109 1.60 6.01 18.11
C ASN A 109 1.26 6.02 16.62
N TYR A 110 2.02 6.79 15.85
CA TYR A 110 1.79 7.01 14.43
C TYR A 110 3.05 6.65 13.63
N HIS A 111 2.90 5.69 12.73
CA HIS A 111 3.97 5.26 11.83
C HIS A 111 3.71 5.77 10.43
N THR A 112 4.61 6.60 9.92
CA THR A 112 4.56 7.07 8.53
C THR A 112 5.59 6.32 7.72
N PHE A 113 5.13 5.56 6.74
CA PHE A 113 5.97 4.92 5.73
C PHE A 113 5.99 5.80 4.50
N SER A 114 7.16 6.00 3.90
CA SER A 114 7.33 6.81 2.68
C SER A 114 8.15 6.08 1.63
N GLY A 115 8.00 6.51 0.37
CA GLY A 115 8.58 5.85 -0.77
C GLY A 115 7.99 4.47 -1.04
N LEU A 116 6.72 4.26 -0.70
CA LEU A 116 6.05 3.00 -0.94
C LEU A 116 5.70 2.85 -2.42
N HIS A 117 6.25 1.81 -3.04
CA HIS A 117 5.88 1.36 -4.38
C HIS A 117 4.92 0.17 -4.27
N VAL A 118 3.96 0.10 -5.16
CA VAL A 118 3.16 -1.11 -5.35
C VAL A 118 4.02 -2.12 -6.12
N ASN A 119 4.35 -3.23 -5.47
CA ASN A 119 5.19 -4.31 -6.02
C ASN A 119 4.34 -5.46 -6.55
N THR A 120 3.27 -5.79 -5.86
CA THR A 120 2.32 -6.83 -6.26
C THR A 120 0.90 -6.30 -6.21
N PHE A 121 0.08 -6.78 -7.12
CA PHE A 121 -1.34 -6.45 -7.17
C PHE A 121 -2.14 -7.72 -7.45
N GLY A 122 -3.11 -8.01 -6.61
CA GLY A 122 -4.02 -9.14 -6.74
C GLY A 122 -5.47 -8.68 -6.72
N ILE A 123 -6.29 -9.32 -7.53
CA ILE A 123 -7.75 -9.20 -7.52
C ILE A 123 -8.29 -10.59 -7.28
N ASP A 124 -9.12 -10.74 -6.27
CA ASP A 124 -9.87 -11.96 -5.98
C ASP A 124 -11.34 -11.73 -6.23
N ILE A 125 -11.90 -12.49 -7.17
CA ILE A 125 -13.31 -12.44 -7.54
C ILE A 125 -13.94 -13.76 -7.13
N PRO A 126 -14.55 -13.83 -5.94
CA PRO A 126 -15.16 -15.05 -5.45
C PRO A 126 -16.43 -15.38 -6.24
N GLU A 127 -16.81 -16.65 -6.25
CA GLU A 127 -18.07 -17.10 -6.86
C GLU A 127 -19.31 -16.43 -6.22
N ALA A 128 -19.23 -16.16 -4.91
CA ALA A 128 -20.26 -15.40 -4.18
C ALA A 128 -19.57 -14.53 -3.13
N GLY A 129 -19.83 -13.21 -3.16
CA GLY A 129 -19.30 -12.28 -2.17
C GLY A 129 -18.74 -11.00 -2.76
N LEU A 130 -17.96 -10.30 -1.95
CA LEU A 130 -17.30 -9.05 -2.33
C LEU A 130 -15.94 -9.33 -2.99
N ILE A 131 -15.60 -8.50 -3.95
CA ILE A 131 -14.31 -8.58 -4.66
C ILE A 131 -13.21 -8.08 -3.72
N GLY A 132 -12.18 -8.91 -3.55
CA GLY A 132 -10.98 -8.57 -2.78
C GLY A 132 -9.90 -7.92 -3.65
N LEU A 133 -9.22 -6.93 -3.09
CA LEU A 133 -8.02 -6.32 -3.66
C LEU A 133 -6.87 -6.50 -2.68
N THR A 134 -5.70 -6.84 -3.19
CA THR A 134 -4.49 -6.97 -2.41
C THR A 134 -3.36 -6.21 -3.08
N PHE A 135 -2.69 -5.33 -2.32
CA PHE A 135 -1.57 -4.54 -2.77
C PHE A 135 -0.36 -4.83 -1.88
N GLY A 136 0.69 -5.41 -2.46
CA GLY A 136 1.96 -5.56 -1.76
C GLY A 136 2.85 -4.35 -2.00
N PHE A 137 3.45 -3.83 -0.93
CA PHE A 137 4.28 -2.63 -0.94
C PHE A 137 5.73 -2.93 -0.61
N MET A 138 6.62 -2.16 -1.25
CA MET A 138 8.02 -2.00 -0.85
C MET A 138 8.31 -0.52 -0.65
N GLY A 139 8.95 -0.16 0.46
CA GLY A 139 9.17 1.21 0.87
C GLY A 139 10.65 1.54 1.13
N THR A 140 10.91 2.83 1.40
CA THR A 140 12.28 3.30 1.63
C THR A 140 12.52 3.81 3.04
N LYS A 141 11.47 4.25 3.75
CA LYS A 141 11.64 4.89 5.06
C LYS A 141 10.41 4.72 5.93
N ARG A 142 10.65 4.61 7.25
CA ARG A 142 9.62 4.71 8.28
C ARG A 142 10.00 5.79 9.29
N THR A 143 9.02 6.60 9.70
CA THR A 143 9.14 7.53 10.82
C THR A 143 8.04 7.24 11.83
N THR A 144 8.35 7.44 13.11
CA THR A 144 7.40 7.24 14.21
C THR A 144 7.21 8.55 14.95
N ALA A 145 5.98 8.87 15.30
CA ALA A 145 5.63 10.08 16.05
C ALA A 145 4.53 9.77 17.08
N ALA A 146 4.55 10.48 18.22
CA ALA A 146 3.51 10.41 19.24
C ALA A 146 2.28 11.27 18.89
N VAL A 147 2.39 12.12 17.87
CA VAL A 147 1.30 13.02 17.42
C VAL A 147 1.06 12.77 15.95
N ALA A 148 -0.22 12.73 15.55
CA ALA A 148 -0.58 12.60 14.15
C ALA A 148 -0.01 13.78 13.33
N PRO A 149 0.61 13.52 12.17
CA PRO A 149 1.09 14.59 11.31
C PRO A 149 -0.04 15.54 10.91
N VAL A 150 0.25 16.84 10.86
CA VAL A 150 -0.72 17.87 10.47
C VAL A 150 -0.98 17.79 8.96
N GLY A 151 -2.26 17.92 8.56
CA GLY A 151 -2.65 17.93 7.15
C GLY A 151 -4.15 17.72 6.97
N THR A 152 -4.61 17.92 5.74
CA THR A 152 -6.02 17.67 5.39
C THR A 152 -6.29 16.18 5.30
N ILE A 153 -7.41 15.76 5.87
CA ILE A 153 -7.84 14.34 5.83
C ILE A 153 -9.11 14.27 5.00
N THR A 154 -9.05 13.54 3.90
CA THR A 154 -10.23 13.18 3.11
C THR A 154 -10.81 11.90 3.68
N PRO A 155 -12.12 11.83 3.97
CA PRO A 155 -12.77 10.61 4.44
C PRO A 155 -12.61 9.45 3.45
N ALA A 156 -12.80 8.23 3.92
CA ALA A 156 -12.89 7.06 3.05
C ALA A 156 -14.04 7.23 2.05
N SER A 157 -13.89 6.64 0.87
CA SER A 157 -14.94 6.67 -0.15
C SER A 157 -16.25 6.14 0.42
N ALA A 158 -17.36 6.78 0.09
CA ALA A 158 -18.71 6.35 0.42
C ALA A 158 -19.36 5.51 -0.70
N ASN A 159 -18.63 5.27 -1.80
CA ASN A 159 -19.15 4.49 -2.92
C ASN A 159 -19.44 3.04 -2.50
N PRO A 160 -20.41 2.37 -3.15
CA PRO A 160 -20.73 0.99 -2.84
C PRO A 160 -19.52 0.06 -3.14
N ARG A 161 -19.42 -1.01 -2.38
CA ARG A 161 -18.46 -2.08 -2.63
C ARG A 161 -18.90 -2.90 -3.84
N MET A 162 -17.91 -3.44 -4.54
CA MET A 162 -18.13 -4.30 -5.69
C MET A 162 -18.29 -5.75 -5.24
N SER A 163 -19.25 -6.43 -5.85
CA SER A 163 -19.47 -7.87 -5.66
C SER A 163 -19.29 -8.61 -6.99
N ASN A 164 -19.27 -9.92 -6.96
CA ASN A 164 -19.22 -10.76 -8.15
C ASN A 164 -20.32 -10.41 -9.19
N ILE A 165 -21.49 -9.96 -8.73
CA ILE A 165 -22.60 -9.53 -9.62
C ILE A 165 -22.26 -8.20 -10.35
N SER A 166 -21.35 -7.40 -9.81
CA SER A 166 -20.92 -6.14 -10.41
C SER A 166 -19.89 -6.34 -11.55
N VAL A 167 -19.36 -7.55 -11.69
CA VAL A 167 -18.41 -7.89 -12.76
C VAL A 167 -19.18 -8.18 -14.03
N GLY A 168 -18.83 -7.45 -15.10
CA GLY A 168 -19.32 -7.77 -16.45
C GLY A 168 -18.58 -8.98 -17.05
N ASP A 169 -18.63 -9.10 -18.37
CA ASP A 169 -17.91 -10.17 -19.06
C ASP A 169 -16.40 -10.03 -18.87
N LEU A 170 -15.74 -11.09 -18.40
CA LEU A 170 -14.30 -11.19 -18.46
C LEU A 170 -13.89 -11.56 -19.88
N LEU A 171 -13.18 -10.67 -20.54
CA LEU A 171 -12.67 -10.89 -21.90
C LEU A 171 -11.17 -11.22 -21.85
N VAL A 172 -10.79 -12.31 -22.48
CA VAL A 172 -9.39 -12.63 -22.75
C VAL A 172 -9.19 -12.59 -24.26
N ASP A 173 -8.31 -11.71 -24.73
CA ASP A 173 -8.07 -11.45 -26.15
C ASP A 173 -9.36 -11.14 -26.94
N GLY A 174 -10.28 -10.38 -26.31
CA GLY A 174 -11.56 -9.99 -26.90
C GLY A 174 -12.63 -11.10 -26.90
N VAL A 175 -12.31 -12.28 -26.40
CA VAL A 175 -13.26 -13.40 -26.26
C VAL A 175 -13.81 -13.46 -24.84
N SER A 176 -15.13 -13.47 -24.69
CA SER A 176 -15.76 -13.63 -23.38
C SER A 176 -15.45 -15.01 -22.81
N VAL A 177 -14.69 -15.02 -21.70
CA VAL A 177 -14.49 -16.23 -20.89
C VAL A 177 -15.69 -16.28 -19.94
N LYS A 178 -16.75 -16.92 -20.36
CA LYS A 178 -17.88 -17.20 -19.46
C LYS A 178 -17.37 -18.19 -18.41
N GLY A 179 -17.02 -17.71 -17.24
CA GLY A 179 -17.04 -18.55 -16.06
C GLY A 179 -18.45 -19.14 -15.96
N THR A 180 -18.54 -20.45 -15.88
CA THR A 180 -19.80 -21.14 -15.71
C THR A 180 -20.35 -20.73 -14.34
N ALA A 181 -21.10 -19.62 -14.30
CA ALA A 181 -21.93 -19.34 -13.13
C ALA A 181 -22.97 -20.45 -13.11
N CYS A 182 -22.76 -21.44 -12.26
CA CYS A 182 -23.85 -22.35 -11.88
C CYS A 182 -24.90 -21.49 -11.19
N ILE A 183 -26.03 -21.34 -11.84
CA ILE A 183 -27.25 -20.75 -11.28
C ILE A 183 -27.80 -21.77 -10.25
#